data_939e3ffef68490cab204eae858157b07
#
_entry.id   939e3ffef68490cab204eae858157b07
#
_cell.length_a   1.000
_cell.length_b   1.000
_cell.length_c   1.000
_cell.angle_alpha   90.00
_cell.angle_beta   90.00
_cell.angle_gamma   90.00
#
_symmetry.space_group_name_H-M   'P 1'
#
loop_
_entity.id
_entity.type
_entity.pdbx_description
1 polymer ?
#
loop_
_entity_poly.entity_id
_entity_poly.type
_entity_poly.pdbx_seq_one_letter_code
_entity_poly.pdbx_strand_id
1 'polypeptide(L)'
;MADFIKHFVVVGGSLAGLFTGIMLSRLSHDVTILERTPAEALAGQGAGIIVHSIVPPIIEATVKLIGSLSPIVDFLEEYDCTHTISYVSLGKCGIQYLKRDGTILNTAVPVGLKELGSASWDLLYNVLRANFDGVYATSYVEAVAREEGGGKAVYLSGARLTSIQDLRHEGVKVDYESSNGSNSSLIADFVVGADGPRSTVRKLLLPQVERTYAGYVAWRGTVKESLVSEETRILLKSKIWTVFHRRGH
;
A
#
# COMPACT_ATOMS: atom_id res chain seq x y z
N MET A 1 -3.87 -12.29 32.23
CA MET A 1 -2.89 -12.99 31.37
C MET A 1 -1.85 -11.96 31.01
N ALA A 2 -0.58 -12.18 31.28
CA ALA A 2 0.47 -11.26 30.85
C ALA A 2 0.51 -11.36 29.32
N ASP A 3 0.10 -10.30 28.63
CA ASP A 3 0.24 -10.21 27.19
C ASP A 3 1.75 -10.23 26.89
N PHE A 4 2.20 -11.31 26.28
CA PHE A 4 3.58 -11.40 25.84
C PHE A 4 3.79 -10.44 24.67
N ILE A 5 4.40 -9.28 24.97
CA ILE A 5 4.85 -8.36 23.94
C ILE A 5 5.82 -9.12 23.04
N LYS A 6 5.55 -9.12 21.74
CA LYS A 6 6.36 -9.73 20.71
C LYS A 6 7.02 -8.68 19.86
N HIS A 7 8.22 -8.96 19.37
CA HIS A 7 8.90 -8.12 18.39
C HIS A 7 8.67 -8.65 16.98
N PHE A 8 8.09 -7.82 16.11
CA PHE A 8 7.89 -8.11 14.69
C PHE A 8 8.83 -7.27 13.84
N VAL A 9 9.49 -7.92 12.89
CA VAL A 9 10.16 -7.21 11.80
C VAL A 9 9.31 -7.33 10.54
N VAL A 10 8.87 -6.19 10.02
CA VAL A 10 8.11 -6.10 8.76
C VAL A 10 9.06 -5.65 7.65
N VAL A 11 9.23 -6.48 6.63
CA VAL A 11 10.10 -6.18 5.50
C VAL A 11 9.28 -5.58 4.36
N GLY A 12 9.52 -4.31 4.06
CA GLY A 12 8.79 -3.48 3.11
C GLY A 12 7.91 -2.44 3.81
N GLY A 13 8.25 -1.19 3.66
CA GLY A 13 7.62 -0.03 4.33
C GLY A 13 6.57 0.70 3.49
N SER A 14 6.04 0.09 2.42
CA SER A 14 4.92 0.63 1.65
C SER A 14 3.58 0.33 2.34
N LEU A 15 2.46 0.55 1.65
CA LEU A 15 1.11 0.48 2.24
C LEU A 15 0.89 -0.83 3.03
N ALA A 16 1.19 -1.99 2.45
CA ALA A 16 0.98 -3.28 3.12
C ALA A 16 1.78 -3.40 4.43
N GLY A 17 3.04 -2.96 4.43
CA GLY A 17 3.86 -2.97 5.65
C GLY A 17 3.38 -1.99 6.70
N LEU A 18 2.93 -0.80 6.30
CA LEU A 18 2.40 0.20 7.22
C LEU A 18 1.06 -0.26 7.83
N PHE A 19 0.12 -0.78 7.04
CA PHE A 19 -1.11 -1.38 7.56
C PHE A 19 -0.81 -2.46 8.61
N THR A 20 0.09 -3.39 8.28
CA THR A 20 0.51 -4.46 9.20
C THR A 20 1.16 -3.88 10.46
N GLY A 21 2.06 -2.93 10.29
CA GLY A 21 2.80 -2.32 11.40
C GLY A 21 1.89 -1.57 12.38
N ILE A 22 0.92 -0.81 11.88
CA ILE A 22 -0.06 -0.10 12.71
C ILE A 22 -0.89 -1.09 13.51
N MET A 23 -1.45 -2.12 12.88
CA MET A 23 -2.26 -3.14 13.56
C MET A 23 -1.47 -3.83 14.67
N LEU A 24 -0.25 -4.30 14.39
CA LEU A 24 0.59 -4.97 15.38
C LEU A 24 0.97 -4.05 16.55
N SER A 25 1.29 -2.79 16.24
CA SER A 25 1.62 -1.80 17.27
C SER A 25 0.41 -1.46 18.16
N ARG A 26 -0.80 -1.40 17.61
CA ARG A 26 -2.05 -1.21 18.38
C ARG A 26 -2.40 -2.43 19.25
N LEU A 27 -1.94 -3.60 18.88
CA LEU A 27 -1.99 -4.82 19.70
C LEU A 27 -0.86 -4.88 20.74
N SER A 28 -0.17 -3.77 21.00
CA SER A 28 0.92 -3.63 21.98
C SER A 28 2.18 -4.45 21.66
N HIS A 29 2.38 -4.84 20.40
CA HIS A 29 3.61 -5.48 19.96
C HIS A 29 4.66 -4.47 19.51
N ASP A 30 5.93 -4.78 19.71
CA ASP A 30 7.05 -4.00 19.16
C ASP A 30 7.19 -4.29 17.65
N VAL A 31 7.31 -3.25 16.84
CA VAL A 31 7.38 -3.38 15.38
C VAL A 31 8.55 -2.58 14.82
N THR A 32 9.39 -3.25 14.05
CA THR A 32 10.42 -2.60 13.23
C THR A 32 10.10 -2.82 11.75
N ILE A 33 9.87 -1.74 11.00
CA ILE A 33 9.71 -1.80 9.55
C ILE A 33 11.06 -1.52 8.88
N LEU A 34 11.48 -2.41 7.98
CA LEU A 34 12.64 -2.22 7.11
C LEU A 34 12.17 -1.80 5.72
N GLU A 35 12.50 -0.58 5.28
CA GLU A 35 12.21 -0.09 3.94
C GLU A 35 13.53 0.18 3.21
N ARG A 36 13.74 -0.51 2.07
CA ARG A 36 14.98 -0.41 1.29
C ARG A 36 15.18 0.95 0.62
N THR A 37 14.09 1.66 0.34
CA THR A 37 14.12 2.96 -0.33
C THR A 37 14.46 4.05 0.69
N PRO A 38 15.47 4.88 0.44
CA PRO A 38 15.74 6.05 1.29
C PRO A 38 14.53 7.00 1.34
N ALA A 39 14.39 7.73 2.44
CA ALA A 39 13.22 8.59 2.67
C ALA A 39 13.03 9.65 1.56
N GLU A 40 14.12 10.22 1.08
CA GLU A 40 14.12 11.26 0.05
C GLU A 40 13.60 10.76 -1.30
N ALA A 41 13.76 9.45 -1.58
CA ALA A 41 13.33 8.83 -2.83
C ALA A 41 11.87 8.33 -2.78
N LEU A 42 11.22 8.36 -1.62
CA LEU A 42 9.82 7.98 -1.46
C LEU A 42 8.85 9.12 -1.79
N ALA A 43 9.32 10.36 -1.72
CA ALA A 43 8.50 11.53 -1.98
C ALA A 43 8.12 11.63 -3.47
N GLY A 44 6.85 11.93 -3.76
CA GLY A 44 6.37 12.23 -5.12
C GLY A 44 6.20 11.01 -6.03
N GLN A 45 6.23 9.80 -5.53
CA GLN A 45 5.95 8.57 -6.32
C GLN A 45 4.45 8.34 -6.57
N GLY A 46 3.66 9.41 -6.51
CA GLY A 46 2.22 9.37 -6.55
C GLY A 46 1.65 8.63 -7.77
N ALA A 47 0.96 7.54 -7.50
CA ALA A 47 0.08 6.88 -8.46
C ALA A 47 -1.33 6.80 -7.86
N GLY A 48 -2.37 6.92 -8.69
CA GLY A 48 -3.73 6.65 -8.26
C GLY A 48 -3.87 5.18 -7.86
N ILE A 49 -4.57 4.94 -6.77
CA ILE A 49 -4.91 3.60 -6.29
C ILE A 49 -6.43 3.49 -6.28
N ILE A 50 -6.94 2.40 -6.83
CA ILE A 50 -8.35 2.07 -6.69
C ILE A 50 -8.53 1.35 -5.36
N VAL A 51 -9.36 1.94 -4.53
CA VAL A 51 -9.70 1.45 -3.20
C VAL A 51 -11.13 0.93 -3.26
N HIS A 52 -11.30 -0.36 -3.48
CA HIS A 52 -12.62 -0.97 -3.48
C HIS A 52 -12.59 -2.38 -2.91
N SER A 53 -13.72 -2.80 -2.39
CA SER A 53 -13.97 -4.20 -2.08
C SER A 53 -14.33 -4.97 -3.36
N ILE A 54 -13.61 -6.02 -3.69
CA ILE A 54 -14.05 -7.01 -4.67
C ILE A 54 -14.95 -7.98 -3.92
N VAL A 55 -16.23 -7.65 -3.81
CA VAL A 55 -17.21 -8.55 -3.22
C VAL A 55 -18.00 -9.18 -4.37
N PRO A 56 -18.00 -10.52 -4.51
CA PRO A 56 -18.89 -11.18 -5.46
C PRO A 56 -20.34 -10.76 -5.22
N PRO A 57 -21.16 -10.62 -6.26
CA PRO A 57 -22.57 -10.15 -6.15
C PRO A 57 -23.41 -10.92 -5.14
N ILE A 58 -23.09 -12.20 -4.92
CA ILE A 58 -23.78 -13.09 -3.94
C ILE A 58 -23.48 -12.68 -2.48
N ILE A 59 -22.36 -12.01 -2.23
CA ILE A 59 -21.96 -11.57 -0.90
C ILE A 59 -22.32 -10.08 -0.67
N GLU A 60 -22.62 -9.33 -1.73
CA GLU A 60 -22.96 -7.90 -1.66
C GLU A 60 -24.15 -7.64 -0.71
N ALA A 61 -25.17 -8.51 -0.72
CA ALA A 61 -26.31 -8.42 0.19
C ALA A 61 -25.89 -8.64 1.66
N THR A 62 -24.93 -9.53 1.90
CA THR A 62 -24.41 -9.84 3.24
C THR A 62 -23.49 -8.71 3.74
N VAL A 63 -22.67 -8.13 2.87
CA VAL A 63 -21.77 -7.03 3.21
C VAL A 63 -22.54 -5.74 3.49
N LYS A 64 -23.63 -5.45 2.77
CA LYS A 64 -24.55 -4.35 3.11
C LYS A 64 -25.17 -4.48 4.51
N LEU A 65 -25.23 -5.68 5.05
CA LEU A 65 -25.74 -5.96 6.40
C LEU A 65 -24.68 -5.81 7.49
N ILE A 66 -23.37 -5.87 7.13
CA ILE A 66 -22.25 -5.99 8.08
C ILE A 66 -21.42 -4.68 8.15
N GLY A 67 -21.54 -3.76 7.19
CA GLY A 67 -20.76 -2.51 7.17
C GLY A 67 -20.18 -2.15 5.81
N SER A 68 -19.09 -1.42 5.80
CA SER A 68 -18.45 -0.81 4.63
C SER A 68 -18.01 -1.82 3.54
N LEU A 69 -18.01 -1.35 2.30
CA LEU A 69 -17.54 -2.08 1.13
C LEU A 69 -16.02 -1.95 0.91
N SER A 70 -15.31 -1.22 1.78
CA SER A 70 -13.87 -0.97 1.62
C SER A 70 -13.09 -1.21 2.91
N PRO A 71 -12.41 -2.36 3.05
CA PRO A 71 -11.58 -2.64 4.22
C PRO A 71 -10.52 -1.57 4.52
N ILE A 72 -10.10 -0.81 3.49
CA ILE A 72 -9.15 0.29 3.68
C ILE A 72 -9.83 1.49 4.35
N VAL A 73 -11.05 1.81 3.95
CA VAL A 73 -11.83 2.89 4.58
C VAL A 73 -12.12 2.53 6.03
N ASP A 74 -12.60 1.31 6.28
CA ASP A 74 -12.87 0.81 7.64
C ASP A 74 -11.61 0.89 8.52
N PHE A 75 -10.46 0.46 7.98
CA PHE A 75 -9.19 0.55 8.69
C PHE A 75 -8.83 2.00 9.02
N LEU A 76 -8.99 2.92 8.07
CA LEU A 76 -8.66 4.33 8.29
C LEU A 76 -9.63 4.99 9.27
N GLU A 77 -10.92 4.65 9.23
CA GLU A 77 -11.90 5.12 10.21
C GLU A 77 -11.57 4.66 11.63
N GLU A 78 -11.02 3.45 11.77
CA GLU A 78 -10.65 2.87 13.07
C GLU A 78 -9.28 3.35 13.57
N TYR A 79 -8.28 3.50 12.68
CA TYR A 79 -6.88 3.69 13.07
C TYR A 79 -6.28 5.03 12.68
N ASP A 80 -6.94 5.85 11.83
CA ASP A 80 -6.39 7.14 11.45
C ASP A 80 -6.67 8.22 12.50
N CYS A 81 -5.62 8.70 13.11
CA CYS A 81 -5.64 9.81 14.06
C CYS A 81 -5.07 11.11 13.47
N THR A 82 -4.75 11.15 12.18
CA THR A 82 -4.25 12.39 11.55
C THR A 82 -5.36 13.39 11.28
N HIS A 83 -6.62 12.95 11.34
CA HIS A 83 -7.80 13.73 10.97
C HIS A 83 -7.70 14.36 9.57
N THR A 84 -6.92 13.74 8.69
CA THR A 84 -6.76 14.19 7.31
C THR A 84 -8.06 13.90 6.56
N ILE A 85 -8.75 14.96 6.19
CA ILE A 85 -10.06 14.89 5.54
C ILE A 85 -9.88 14.39 4.10
N SER A 86 -10.67 13.37 3.73
CA SER A 86 -10.91 12.97 2.34
C SER A 86 -9.72 12.36 1.59
N TYR A 87 -9.21 11.22 2.07
CA TYR A 87 -8.20 10.44 1.35
C TYR A 87 -8.77 9.51 0.27
N VAL A 88 -10.08 9.39 0.19
CA VAL A 88 -10.77 8.61 -0.84
C VAL A 88 -11.74 9.51 -1.61
N SER A 89 -11.58 9.58 -2.91
CA SER A 89 -12.51 10.25 -3.81
C SER A 89 -13.41 9.21 -4.48
N LEU A 90 -14.72 9.37 -4.36
CA LEU A 90 -15.69 8.55 -5.08
C LEU A 90 -15.88 9.10 -6.50
N GLY A 91 -15.61 8.27 -7.49
CA GLY A 91 -15.75 8.63 -8.90
C GLY A 91 -16.56 7.61 -9.68
N LYS A 92 -17.24 8.06 -10.74
CA LYS A 92 -17.91 7.15 -11.69
C LYS A 92 -16.85 6.35 -12.43
N CYS A 93 -16.95 5.02 -12.38
CA CYS A 93 -16.06 4.12 -13.07
C CYS A 93 -16.59 3.79 -14.47
N GLY A 94 -15.70 3.79 -15.45
CA GLY A 94 -15.97 3.28 -16.79
C GLY A 94 -14.75 2.55 -17.35
N ILE A 95 -14.98 1.46 -18.06
CA ILE A 95 -13.96 0.76 -18.84
C ILE A 95 -14.18 1.09 -20.30
N GLN A 96 -13.20 1.70 -20.94
CA GLN A 96 -13.23 1.96 -22.37
C GLN A 96 -12.26 1.01 -23.08
N TYR A 97 -12.77 0.40 -24.15
CA TYR A 97 -11.97 -0.36 -25.09
C TYR A 97 -11.68 0.52 -26.28
N LEU A 98 -10.40 0.77 -26.53
CA LEU A 98 -9.97 1.60 -27.66
C LEU A 98 -9.42 0.75 -28.80
N LYS A 99 -9.66 1.20 -30.04
CA LYS A 99 -8.90 0.78 -31.22
C LYS A 99 -7.50 1.39 -31.16
N ARG A 100 -6.63 0.91 -32.06
CA ARG A 100 -5.26 1.42 -32.19
C ARG A 100 -5.17 2.90 -32.52
N ASP A 101 -6.15 3.44 -33.20
CA ASP A 101 -6.28 4.85 -33.59
C ASP A 101 -6.87 5.75 -32.48
N GLY A 102 -7.16 5.17 -31.30
CA GLY A 102 -7.75 5.86 -30.18
C GLY A 102 -9.30 5.93 -30.21
N THR A 103 -9.93 5.41 -31.25
CA THR A 103 -11.41 5.38 -31.34
C THR A 103 -11.99 4.44 -30.28
N ILE A 104 -13.05 4.88 -29.61
CA ILE A 104 -13.77 4.07 -28.61
C ILE A 104 -14.52 2.94 -29.33
N LEU A 105 -14.16 1.69 -29.04
CA LEU A 105 -14.89 0.51 -29.51
C LEU A 105 -16.13 0.23 -28.68
N ASN A 106 -15.99 0.33 -27.37
CA ASN A 106 -17.04 0.02 -26.41
C ASN A 106 -16.76 0.71 -25.09
N THR A 107 -17.81 1.01 -24.35
CA THR A 107 -17.73 1.48 -22.96
C THR A 107 -18.55 0.53 -22.10
N ALA A 108 -17.92 -0.10 -21.14
CA ALA A 108 -18.57 -0.96 -20.16
C ALA A 108 -18.48 -0.34 -18.78
N VAL A 109 -19.59 -0.34 -18.05
CA VAL A 109 -19.61 -0.07 -16.61
C VAL A 109 -19.77 -1.44 -15.94
N PRO A 110 -18.79 -1.92 -15.19
CA PRO A 110 -18.92 -3.21 -14.52
C PRO A 110 -20.16 -3.25 -13.63
N VAL A 111 -20.91 -4.34 -13.70
CA VAL A 111 -22.09 -4.55 -12.86
C VAL A 111 -21.68 -4.56 -11.39
N GLY A 112 -22.34 -3.77 -10.55
CA GLY A 112 -22.01 -3.62 -9.13
C GLY A 112 -20.95 -2.55 -8.81
N LEU A 113 -20.25 -1.99 -9.79
CA LEU A 113 -19.26 -0.92 -9.62
C LEU A 113 -19.79 0.42 -10.14
N LYS A 114 -20.84 0.95 -9.52
CA LYS A 114 -21.37 2.26 -9.88
C LYS A 114 -20.43 3.40 -9.49
N GLU A 115 -19.70 3.22 -8.39
CA GLU A 115 -18.72 4.16 -7.87
C GLU A 115 -17.49 3.40 -7.41
N LEU A 116 -16.31 3.86 -7.83
CA LEU A 116 -15.03 3.38 -7.34
C LEU A 116 -14.40 4.43 -6.44
N GLY A 117 -14.00 4.02 -5.26
CA GLY A 117 -13.11 4.80 -4.44
C GLY A 117 -11.73 4.84 -5.07
N SER A 118 -11.18 6.02 -5.23
CA SER A 118 -9.78 6.23 -5.62
C SER A 118 -9.07 7.06 -4.58
N ALA A 119 -7.80 6.73 -4.36
CA ALA A 119 -6.93 7.47 -3.46
C ALA A 119 -5.59 7.74 -4.14
N SER A 120 -4.86 8.75 -3.68
CA SER A 120 -3.46 8.92 -4.01
C SER A 120 -2.64 7.98 -3.16
N TRP A 121 -1.72 7.23 -3.78
CA TRP A 121 -0.75 6.41 -3.05
C TRP A 121 0.06 7.26 -2.06
N ASP A 122 0.51 8.42 -2.50
CA ASP A 122 1.30 9.35 -1.72
C ASP A 122 0.54 9.82 -0.46
N LEU A 123 -0.74 10.20 -0.62
CA LEU A 123 -1.58 10.60 0.49
C LEU A 123 -1.79 9.44 1.49
N LEU A 124 -2.16 8.26 1.01
CA LEU A 124 -2.34 7.08 1.88
C LEU A 124 -1.04 6.72 2.59
N TYR A 125 0.08 6.73 1.88
CA TYR A 125 1.40 6.47 2.46
C TYR A 125 1.71 7.45 3.60
N ASN A 126 1.51 8.75 3.38
CA ASN A 126 1.82 9.77 4.38
C ASN A 126 0.90 9.69 5.60
N VAL A 127 -0.39 9.44 5.41
CA VAL A 127 -1.35 9.21 6.50
C VAL A 127 -0.96 7.98 7.33
N LEU A 128 -0.74 6.85 6.69
CA LEU A 128 -0.33 5.63 7.39
C LEU A 128 1.03 5.79 8.09
N ARG A 129 1.95 6.50 7.44
CA ARG A 129 3.28 6.72 8.00
C ARG A 129 3.23 7.58 9.27
N ALA A 130 2.37 8.62 9.29
CA ALA A 130 2.15 9.47 10.46
C ALA A 130 1.50 8.70 11.63
N ASN A 131 0.60 7.77 11.32
CA ASN A 131 -0.05 6.91 12.33
C ASN A 131 0.87 5.80 12.88
N PHE A 132 1.98 5.49 12.20
CA PHE A 132 2.83 4.37 12.60
C PHE A 132 3.76 4.70 13.75
N ASP A 133 4.68 5.67 13.61
CA ASP A 133 5.72 5.92 14.61
C ASP A 133 5.56 7.23 15.40
N GLY A 134 4.57 8.04 15.05
CA GLY A 134 4.25 9.26 15.78
C GLY A 134 5.24 10.42 15.60
N VAL A 135 6.22 10.28 14.71
CA VAL A 135 7.22 11.32 14.46
C VAL A 135 7.22 11.84 13.02
N TYR A 136 6.60 11.11 12.11
CA TYR A 136 6.55 11.46 10.70
C TYR A 136 5.48 12.53 10.43
N ALA A 137 5.87 13.61 9.78
CA ALA A 137 4.98 14.67 9.34
C ALA A 137 5.36 15.17 7.94
N THR A 138 4.40 15.76 7.26
CA THR A 138 4.57 16.44 5.97
C THR A 138 3.92 17.82 6.01
N SER A 139 3.92 18.55 4.89
CA SER A 139 3.25 19.86 4.79
C SER A 139 1.71 19.78 4.94
N TYR A 140 1.12 18.59 4.83
CA TYR A 140 -0.33 18.37 4.84
C TYR A 140 -0.81 17.20 5.72
N VAL A 141 0.11 16.50 6.36
CA VAL A 141 -0.19 15.45 7.35
C VAL A 141 0.63 15.70 8.59
N GLU A 142 -0.02 15.86 9.73
CA GLU A 142 0.64 16.08 11.01
C GLU A 142 1.06 14.77 11.67
N ALA A 143 2.12 14.81 12.46
CA ALA A 143 2.52 13.69 13.27
C ALA A 143 1.46 13.39 14.33
N VAL A 144 1.15 12.12 14.52
CA VAL A 144 0.17 11.66 15.51
C VAL A 144 0.90 11.19 16.75
N ALA A 145 0.57 11.78 17.91
CA ALA A 145 1.10 11.30 19.18
C ALA A 145 0.67 9.84 19.41
N ARG A 146 1.64 9.01 19.81
CA ARG A 146 1.34 7.61 20.11
C ARG A 146 0.56 7.51 21.42
N GLU A 147 -0.39 6.57 21.45
CA GLU A 147 -1.09 6.23 22.67
C GLU A 147 -0.13 5.59 23.70
N GLU A 148 -0.32 5.94 24.98
CA GLU A 148 0.40 5.29 26.07
C GLU A 148 0.01 3.80 26.14
N GLY A 149 1.02 2.92 26.24
CA GLY A 149 0.82 1.47 26.33
C GLY A 149 0.89 0.74 24.98
N GLY A 150 1.01 1.41 23.85
CA GLY A 150 1.30 0.77 22.56
C GLY A 150 2.74 0.23 22.49
N GLY A 151 2.99 -0.83 21.70
CA GLY A 151 4.32 -1.37 21.45
C GLY A 151 5.23 -0.37 20.74
N LYS A 152 6.54 -0.54 20.78
CA LYS A 152 7.48 0.34 20.05
C LYS A 152 7.26 0.22 18.55
N ALA A 153 7.31 1.35 17.83
CA ALA A 153 7.26 1.37 16.39
C ALA A 153 8.48 2.11 15.83
N VAL A 154 9.24 1.42 15.00
CA VAL A 154 10.47 1.93 14.40
C VAL A 154 10.40 1.73 12.89
N TYR A 155 10.63 2.80 12.13
CA TYR A 155 10.69 2.73 10.67
C TYR A 155 12.09 3.06 10.19
N LEU A 156 12.77 2.10 9.59
CA LEU A 156 14.13 2.21 9.07
C LEU A 156 14.08 2.36 7.54
N SER A 157 14.17 3.59 7.06
CA SER A 157 14.32 3.89 5.63
C SER A 157 15.77 3.63 5.17
N GLY A 158 15.93 3.22 3.91
CA GLY A 158 17.23 2.83 3.38
C GLY A 158 17.78 1.52 3.94
N ALA A 159 16.96 0.72 4.62
CA ALA A 159 17.32 -0.56 5.21
C ALA A 159 16.89 -1.73 4.32
N ARG A 160 17.84 -2.36 3.65
CA ARG A 160 17.63 -3.46 2.69
C ARG A 160 17.91 -4.80 3.35
N LEU A 161 16.90 -5.64 3.47
CA LEU A 161 17.03 -7.03 3.93
C LEU A 161 18.10 -7.77 3.12
N THR A 162 19.00 -8.46 3.80
CA THR A 162 20.06 -9.30 3.21
C THR A 162 19.92 -10.77 3.55
N SER A 163 19.56 -11.10 4.79
CA SER A 163 19.34 -12.49 5.19
C SER A 163 18.27 -12.64 6.28
N ILE A 164 17.71 -13.83 6.38
CA ILE A 164 16.82 -14.28 7.45
C ILE A 164 17.34 -15.63 7.92
N GLN A 165 17.52 -15.78 9.21
CA GLN A 165 17.97 -17.01 9.83
C GLN A 165 17.04 -17.39 10.98
N ASP A 166 16.43 -18.56 10.89
CA ASP A 166 15.64 -19.15 11.98
C ASP A 166 16.58 -19.61 13.11
N LEU A 167 16.47 -19.00 14.27
CA LEU A 167 17.18 -19.37 15.49
C LEU A 167 16.35 -20.31 16.38
N ARG A 168 15.27 -20.85 15.84
CA ARG A 168 14.32 -21.73 16.54
C ARG A 168 13.69 -21.06 17.76
N HIS A 169 14.07 -21.51 18.99
CA HIS A 169 13.50 -20.99 20.23
C HIS A 169 13.96 -19.57 20.59
N GLU A 170 15.03 -19.08 19.96
CA GLU A 170 15.59 -17.74 20.20
C GLU A 170 15.00 -16.68 19.25
N GLY A 171 14.10 -17.07 18.36
CA GLY A 171 13.46 -16.19 17.40
C GLY A 171 14.08 -16.24 16.00
N VAL A 172 14.00 -15.13 15.28
CA VAL A 172 14.47 -14.99 13.90
C VAL A 172 15.49 -13.86 13.83
N LYS A 173 16.69 -14.15 13.35
CA LYS A 173 17.70 -13.14 13.04
C LYS A 173 17.46 -12.57 11.65
N VAL A 174 17.43 -11.25 11.57
CA VAL A 174 17.22 -10.49 10.33
C VAL A 174 18.44 -9.59 10.12
N ASP A 175 19.21 -9.86 9.08
CA ASP A 175 20.34 -9.02 8.68
C ASP A 175 19.90 -8.05 7.58
N TYR A 176 20.36 -6.81 7.68
CA TYR A 176 20.07 -5.78 6.68
C TYR A 176 21.27 -4.85 6.48
N GLU A 177 21.31 -4.27 5.29
CA GLU A 177 22.28 -3.26 4.90
C GLU A 177 21.59 -1.89 4.84
N SER A 178 22.18 -0.90 5.50
CA SER A 178 21.72 0.47 5.46
C SER A 178 22.24 1.19 4.20
N SER A 179 21.60 2.30 3.81
CA SER A 179 21.98 3.10 2.63
C SER A 179 23.43 3.63 2.66
N ASN A 180 24.04 3.73 3.83
CA ASN A 180 25.45 4.09 3.99
C ASN A 180 26.42 2.89 3.84
N GLY A 181 25.91 1.70 3.50
CA GLY A 181 26.71 0.47 3.35
C GLY A 181 27.01 -0.27 4.66
N SER A 182 26.52 0.19 5.80
CA SER A 182 26.72 -0.53 7.06
C SER A 182 25.76 -1.72 7.17
N ASN A 183 26.29 -2.83 7.69
CA ASN A 183 25.51 -4.03 7.99
C ASN A 183 25.05 -4.01 9.46
N SER A 184 23.82 -4.39 9.68
CA SER A 184 23.18 -4.47 10.99
C SER A 184 22.30 -5.71 11.10
N SER A 185 21.99 -6.10 12.32
CA SER A 185 21.15 -7.27 12.63
C SER A 185 20.11 -6.94 13.68
N LEU A 186 18.96 -7.58 13.57
CA LEU A 186 17.88 -7.56 14.56
C LEU A 186 17.51 -9.01 14.90
N ILE A 187 17.06 -9.22 16.14
CA ILE A 187 16.39 -10.46 16.53
C ILE A 187 14.92 -10.12 16.78
N ALA A 188 14.04 -10.89 16.20
CA ALA A 188 12.59 -10.73 16.31
C ALA A 188 11.92 -12.07 16.62
N ASP A 189 10.71 -12.02 17.19
CA ASP A 189 9.89 -13.22 17.32
C ASP A 189 9.32 -13.65 15.96
N PHE A 190 8.98 -12.68 15.11
CA PHE A 190 8.34 -12.92 13.80
C PHE A 190 8.85 -11.98 12.72
N VAL A 191 8.86 -12.48 11.48
CA VAL A 191 9.15 -11.68 10.28
C VAL A 191 7.95 -11.72 9.34
N VAL A 192 7.50 -10.53 8.90
CA VAL A 192 6.42 -10.38 7.93
C VAL A 192 6.98 -9.84 6.62
N GLY A 193 6.80 -10.59 5.53
CA GLY A 193 7.21 -10.17 4.19
C GLY A 193 6.15 -9.30 3.51
N ALA A 194 6.37 -7.99 3.42
CA ALA A 194 5.54 -7.01 2.74
C ALA A 194 6.30 -6.27 1.62
N ASP A 195 7.40 -6.86 1.11
CA ASP A 195 8.39 -6.25 0.22
C ASP A 195 8.02 -6.36 -1.28
N GLY A 196 6.76 -6.65 -1.55
CA GLY A 196 6.12 -6.48 -2.85
C GLY A 196 6.52 -7.48 -3.93
N PRO A 197 6.35 -7.12 -5.22
CA PRO A 197 6.52 -8.08 -6.32
C PRO A 197 7.93 -8.66 -6.45
N ARG A 198 8.95 -7.91 -6.07
CA ARG A 198 10.36 -8.34 -6.09
C ARG A 198 10.84 -8.78 -4.71
N SER A 199 9.99 -9.46 -3.98
CA SER A 199 10.22 -9.85 -2.59
C SER A 199 11.53 -10.61 -2.39
N THR A 200 12.37 -10.09 -1.51
CA THR A 200 13.57 -10.75 -1.01
C THR A 200 13.20 -11.84 -0.02
N VAL A 201 12.18 -11.59 0.83
CA VAL A 201 11.67 -12.60 1.78
C VAL A 201 11.23 -13.85 1.03
N ARG A 202 10.42 -13.69 -0.04
CA ARG A 202 10.00 -14.83 -0.87
C ARG A 202 11.18 -15.57 -1.49
N LYS A 203 12.19 -14.85 -2.00
CA LYS A 203 13.37 -15.49 -2.59
C LYS A 203 14.17 -16.32 -1.57
N LEU A 204 14.25 -15.85 -0.32
CA LEU A 204 14.95 -16.55 0.74
C LEU A 204 14.20 -17.79 1.22
N LEU A 205 12.86 -17.70 1.36
CA LEU A 205 12.04 -18.78 1.89
C LEU A 205 11.55 -19.77 0.83
N LEU A 206 11.32 -19.28 -0.40
CA LEU A 206 10.75 -20.04 -1.52
C LEU A 206 11.56 -19.78 -2.80
N PRO A 207 12.84 -20.18 -2.86
CA PRO A 207 13.74 -19.85 -3.98
C PRO A 207 13.27 -20.40 -5.32
N GLN A 208 12.45 -21.45 -5.32
CA GLN A 208 11.88 -22.08 -6.50
C GLN A 208 10.70 -21.29 -7.12
N VAL A 209 10.17 -20.28 -6.39
CA VAL A 209 9.04 -19.48 -6.89
C VAL A 209 9.55 -18.31 -7.72
N GLU A 210 9.41 -18.43 -9.03
CA GLU A 210 9.79 -17.41 -9.99
C GLU A 210 8.58 -16.60 -10.46
N ARG A 211 8.85 -15.37 -10.88
CA ARG A 211 7.85 -14.50 -11.50
C ARG A 211 7.81 -14.80 -12.99
N THR A 212 6.61 -15.00 -13.50
CA THR A 212 6.36 -15.16 -14.92
C THR A 212 5.72 -13.91 -15.53
N TYR A 213 5.89 -13.72 -16.83
CA TYR A 213 5.22 -12.64 -17.55
C TYR A 213 3.72 -12.89 -17.62
N ALA A 214 2.93 -11.90 -17.18
CA ALA A 214 1.47 -12.02 -17.09
C ALA A 214 0.74 -11.82 -18.43
N GLY A 215 1.47 -11.64 -19.55
CA GLY A 215 0.89 -11.43 -20.88
C GLY A 215 0.60 -9.96 -21.22
N TYR A 216 0.84 -9.03 -20.31
CA TYR A 216 0.63 -7.60 -20.57
C TYR A 216 1.63 -6.72 -19.82
N VAL A 217 1.72 -5.46 -20.27
CA VAL A 217 2.49 -4.41 -19.60
C VAL A 217 1.55 -3.26 -19.26
N ALA A 218 1.59 -2.82 -18.00
CA ALA A 218 0.87 -1.63 -17.55
C ALA A 218 1.80 -0.41 -17.57
N TRP A 219 1.40 0.62 -18.27
CA TRP A 219 2.07 1.92 -18.24
C TRP A 219 1.38 2.80 -17.19
N ARG A 220 2.19 3.46 -16.36
CA ARG A 220 1.71 4.38 -15.34
C ARG A 220 2.50 5.67 -15.43
N GLY A 221 1.81 6.79 -15.21
CA GLY A 221 2.43 8.10 -15.19
C GLY A 221 1.46 9.13 -14.61
N THR A 222 2.00 10.25 -14.21
CA THR A 222 1.25 11.43 -13.80
C THR A 222 1.65 12.60 -14.66
N VAL A 223 0.69 13.46 -14.99
CA VAL A 223 0.92 14.69 -15.72
C VAL A 223 0.16 15.83 -15.03
N LYS A 224 0.77 17.02 -14.98
CA LYS A 224 0.06 18.19 -14.44
C LYS A 224 -1.13 18.53 -15.33
N GLU A 225 -2.28 18.81 -14.73
CA GLU A 225 -3.51 19.13 -15.46
C GLU A 225 -3.32 20.29 -16.44
N SER A 226 -2.48 21.28 -16.09
CA SER A 226 -2.16 22.41 -16.96
C SER A 226 -1.41 22.04 -18.25
N LEU A 227 -0.82 20.85 -18.32
CA LEU A 227 -0.12 20.32 -19.49
C LEU A 227 -0.99 19.40 -20.36
N VAL A 228 -2.22 19.15 -19.93
CA VAL A 228 -3.15 18.27 -20.63
C VAL A 228 -4.03 19.11 -21.58
N SER A 229 -4.30 18.59 -22.81
CA SER A 229 -5.20 19.25 -23.75
C SER A 229 -6.61 19.37 -23.17
N GLU A 230 -7.35 20.41 -23.59
CA GLU A 230 -8.72 20.64 -23.12
C GLU A 230 -9.61 19.44 -23.40
N GLU A 231 -9.50 18.80 -24.56
CA GLU A 231 -10.26 17.60 -24.92
C GLU A 231 -10.00 16.46 -23.94
N THR A 232 -8.74 16.21 -23.59
CA THR A 232 -8.37 15.17 -22.63
C THR A 232 -8.86 15.51 -21.24
N ARG A 233 -8.79 16.77 -20.83
CA ARG A 233 -9.26 17.26 -19.53
C ARG A 233 -10.77 17.05 -19.40
N ILE A 234 -11.55 17.40 -20.42
CA ILE A 234 -13.00 17.18 -20.44
C ILE A 234 -13.34 15.68 -20.38
N LEU A 235 -12.59 14.85 -21.13
CA LEU A 235 -12.79 13.41 -21.16
C LEU A 235 -12.56 12.77 -19.78
N LEU A 236 -11.48 13.18 -19.08
CA LEU A 236 -11.06 12.58 -17.82
C LEU A 236 -11.68 13.24 -16.57
N LYS A 237 -12.32 14.41 -16.73
CA LYS A 237 -12.91 15.16 -15.60
C LYS A 237 -13.92 14.31 -14.83
N SER A 238 -13.68 14.17 -13.52
CA SER A 238 -14.55 13.44 -12.58
C SER A 238 -14.84 11.98 -12.97
N LYS A 239 -13.93 11.34 -13.69
CA LYS A 239 -14.09 9.94 -14.14
C LYS A 239 -12.82 9.15 -13.95
N ILE A 240 -12.99 7.89 -13.57
CA ILE A 240 -11.89 6.91 -13.59
C ILE A 240 -12.07 6.08 -14.85
N TRP A 241 -11.07 6.09 -15.72
CA TRP A 241 -11.06 5.35 -16.96
C TRP A 241 -10.02 4.24 -16.93
N THR A 242 -10.41 3.04 -17.31
CA THR A 242 -9.48 1.96 -17.62
C THR A 242 -9.52 1.74 -19.12
N VAL A 243 -8.35 1.87 -19.75
CA VAL A 243 -8.21 1.75 -21.20
C VAL A 243 -7.42 0.50 -21.51
N PHE A 244 -7.97 -0.39 -22.31
CA PHE A 244 -7.29 -1.57 -22.81
C PHE A 244 -6.98 -1.40 -24.30
N HIS A 245 -5.71 -1.57 -24.64
CA HIS A 245 -5.27 -1.62 -26.04
C HIS A 245 -4.81 -3.04 -26.35
N ARG A 246 -5.55 -3.71 -27.23
CA ARG A 246 -5.13 -5.02 -27.75
C ARG A 246 -4.19 -4.82 -28.93
N ARG A 247 -2.99 -5.36 -28.88
CA ARG A 247 -2.18 -5.54 -30.09
C ARG A 247 -2.93 -6.52 -31.00
N GLY A 248 -3.38 -6.04 -32.17
CA GLY A 248 -3.76 -6.93 -33.24
C GLY A 248 -2.53 -7.68 -33.72
N HIS A 249 -2.65 -8.97 -33.90
CA HIS A 249 -1.68 -9.76 -34.66
C HIS A 249 -1.81 -9.39 -36.13
#